data_dbeb7fc90d97ee59249ebf2efe0d57c9
#
_entry.id   dbeb7fc90d97ee59249ebf2efe0d57c9
#
_cell.length_a   1.000
_cell.length_b   1.000
_cell.length_c   1.000
_cell.angle_alpha   90.00
_cell.angle_beta   90.00
_cell.angle_gamma   90.00
#
_symmetry.space_group_name_H-M   'P 1'
#
loop_
_entity.id
_entity.type
_entity.pdbx_description
1 polymer ?
#
loop_
_entity_poly.entity_id
_entity_poly.type
_entity_poly.pdbx_seq_one_letter_code
_entity_poly.pdbx_strand_id
1 'polypeptide(L)'
;MSEHATDTRDLSISRLLNAPRALLWRAWTHPDLLSQWWCPNPWTTEVLAFDLRPGGEFHTLMRGPGGESSDNPGCFLEIVPQERLVMTTMLTADWRPATTPFAMTVIVTFADEGSGCRYTARVLHPDDATREQHEQMGFYEGWNIV
;
A
#
# COMPACT_ATOMS: atom_id res chain seq x y z
N MET A 1 -19.58 -0.05 -13.21
CA MET A 1 -19.43 0.44 -12.76
C MET A 1 -18.96 1.14 -12.42
N SER A 2 -18.55 1.50 -12.25
CA SER A 2 -17.98 2.10 -11.81
C SER A 2 -17.94 2.76 -11.27
N GLU A 3 -17.87 3.07 -10.81
CA GLU A 3 -17.71 3.55 -10.24
C GLU A 3 -17.50 4.17 -9.57
N HIS A 4 -17.51 4.31 -9.30
CA HIS A 4 -17.06 4.55 -8.11
C HIS A 4 -16.14 5.59 -7.93
N ALA A 5 -15.67 5.79 -8.34
CA ALA A 5 -14.71 6.74 -8.49
C ALA A 5 -14.92 8.06 -7.92
N THR A 6 -16.01 8.37 -7.40
CA THR A 6 -16.30 9.71 -6.96
C THR A 6 -16.34 9.86 -5.45
N ASP A 7 -15.87 8.87 -4.73
CA ASP A 7 -15.78 9.01 -3.28
C ASP A 7 -14.61 9.92 -2.93
N THR A 8 -14.91 11.02 -2.25
CA THR A 8 -13.90 12.02 -1.93
C THR A 8 -12.88 11.54 -0.90
N ARG A 9 -13.15 10.42 -0.25
CA ARG A 9 -12.23 9.84 0.74
C ARG A 9 -11.13 9.00 0.10
N ASP A 10 -11.20 8.77 -1.20
CA ASP A 10 -10.26 7.87 -1.89
C ASP A 10 -9.19 8.64 -2.63
N LEU A 11 -8.00 8.06 -2.66
CA LEU A 11 -6.92 8.47 -3.56
C LEU A 11 -6.57 7.27 -4.42
N SER A 12 -6.21 7.52 -5.68
CA SER A 12 -5.79 6.41 -6.54
C SER A 12 -4.81 6.88 -7.60
N ILE A 13 -3.94 5.97 -8.00
CA ILE A 13 -3.09 6.16 -9.18
C ILE A 13 -3.22 4.93 -10.06
N SER A 14 -3.03 5.13 -11.36
CA SER A 14 -3.01 4.05 -12.33
C SER A 14 -1.88 4.33 -13.30
N ARG A 15 -1.01 3.34 -13.50
CA ARG A 15 0.17 3.47 -14.35
C ARG A 15 0.28 2.26 -15.25
N LEU A 16 0.63 2.51 -16.52
CA LEU A 16 1.02 1.43 -17.41
C LEU A 16 2.54 1.31 -17.32
N LEU A 17 3.00 0.20 -16.76
CA LEU A 17 4.42 -0.01 -16.51
C LEU A 17 4.99 -0.99 -17.54
N ASN A 18 6.21 -0.72 -17.98
CA ASN A 18 6.89 -1.56 -18.95
C ASN A 18 7.62 -2.70 -18.24
N ALA A 19 6.85 -3.55 -17.56
CA ALA A 19 7.38 -4.65 -16.79
C ALA A 19 6.29 -5.72 -16.67
N PRO A 20 6.68 -7.01 -16.56
CA PRO A 20 5.69 -8.06 -16.43
C PRO A 20 5.02 -8.03 -15.06
N ARG A 21 3.78 -8.49 -15.04
CA ARG A 21 2.96 -8.53 -13.84
C ARG A 21 3.63 -9.28 -12.69
N ALA A 22 4.31 -10.36 -13.01
CA ALA A 22 5.00 -11.17 -12.01
C ALA A 22 6.10 -10.39 -11.28
N LEU A 23 6.80 -9.51 -11.99
CA LEU A 23 7.86 -8.70 -11.38
C LEU A 23 7.28 -7.69 -10.39
N LEU A 24 6.17 -7.07 -10.77
CA LEU A 24 5.52 -6.10 -9.89
C LEU A 24 4.92 -6.79 -8.66
N TRP A 25 4.35 -7.96 -8.86
CA TRP A 25 3.85 -8.76 -7.74
C TRP A 25 4.98 -9.08 -6.75
N ARG A 26 6.15 -9.44 -7.24
CA ARG A 26 7.30 -9.71 -6.38
C ARG A 26 7.72 -8.48 -5.58
N ALA A 27 7.71 -7.31 -6.21
CA ALA A 27 8.10 -6.08 -5.52
C ALA A 27 7.18 -5.79 -4.32
N TRP A 28 5.93 -6.20 -4.41
CA TRP A 28 4.93 -5.99 -3.35
C TRP A 28 4.90 -7.12 -2.33
N THR A 29 5.37 -8.32 -2.66
CA THR A 29 5.15 -9.50 -1.83
C THR A 29 6.43 -10.10 -1.24
N HIS A 30 7.57 -9.50 -1.52
CA HIS A 30 8.84 -9.90 -0.92
C HIS A 30 9.32 -8.76 -0.01
N PRO A 31 9.41 -8.98 1.31
CA PRO A 31 9.75 -7.91 2.25
C PRO A 31 11.05 -7.19 1.92
N ASP A 32 12.07 -7.93 1.46
CA ASP A 32 13.35 -7.34 1.11
C ASP A 32 13.22 -6.35 -0.05
N LEU A 33 12.36 -6.64 -1.01
CA LEU A 33 12.14 -5.75 -2.13
C LEU A 33 11.23 -4.59 -1.74
N LEU A 34 10.17 -4.89 -1.00
CA LEU A 34 9.22 -3.88 -0.56
C LEU A 34 9.89 -2.80 0.28
N SER A 35 10.80 -3.19 1.16
CA SER A 35 11.48 -2.23 2.04
C SER A 35 12.31 -1.20 1.27
N GLN A 36 12.69 -1.50 0.02
CA GLN A 36 13.51 -0.60 -0.78
C GLN A 36 12.72 0.58 -1.36
N TRP A 37 11.41 0.45 -1.48
CA TRP A 37 10.60 1.49 -2.11
C TRP A 37 9.42 1.94 -1.27
N TRP A 38 9.17 1.34 -0.10
CA TRP A 38 7.94 1.59 0.65
C TRP A 38 7.76 3.04 1.08
N CYS A 39 8.85 3.75 1.32
CA CYS A 39 8.74 5.16 1.63
C CYS A 39 9.78 5.96 0.84
N PRO A 40 9.52 7.25 0.58
CA PRO A 40 10.45 8.06 -0.21
C PRO A 40 11.71 8.39 0.58
N ASN A 41 12.84 8.48 -0.14
CA ASN A 41 14.08 8.94 0.46
C ASN A 41 13.90 10.36 1.02
N PRO A 42 14.56 10.71 2.10
CA PRO A 42 15.62 9.96 2.82
C PRO A 42 15.09 9.00 3.89
N TRP A 43 13.80 8.80 3.98
CA TRP A 43 13.23 7.86 4.94
C TRP A 43 13.58 6.42 4.56
N THR A 44 13.69 5.56 5.56
CA THR A 44 13.95 4.13 5.37
C THR A 44 12.84 3.32 6.00
N THR A 45 12.67 2.10 5.50
CA THR A 45 11.63 1.19 5.97
C THR A 45 12.23 -0.12 6.45
N GLU A 46 11.79 -0.56 7.61
CA GLU A 46 12.09 -1.91 8.11
C GLU A 46 10.77 -2.66 8.18
N VAL A 47 10.72 -3.86 7.58
CA VAL A 47 9.54 -4.72 7.64
C VAL A 47 9.69 -5.63 8.85
N LEU A 48 8.88 -5.40 9.87
CA LEU A 48 8.96 -6.13 11.13
C LEU A 48 8.18 -7.45 11.08
N ALA A 49 7.10 -7.50 10.29
CA ALA A 49 6.31 -8.72 10.12
C ALA A 49 5.69 -8.70 8.75
N PHE A 50 5.66 -9.86 8.11
CA PHE A 50 5.13 -9.98 6.76
C PHE A 50 4.59 -11.40 6.57
N ASP A 51 3.32 -11.58 6.91
CA ASP A 51 2.66 -12.88 6.82
C ASP A 51 1.63 -12.81 5.70
N LEU A 52 2.00 -13.24 4.51
CA LEU A 52 1.23 -13.02 3.29
C LEU A 52 0.08 -14.02 3.19
N ARG A 53 -0.97 -13.75 3.96
CA ARG A 53 -2.22 -14.51 3.94
C ARG A 53 -3.33 -13.63 4.47
N PRO A 54 -4.60 -13.92 4.15
CA PRO A 54 -5.70 -13.18 4.76
C PRO A 54 -5.63 -13.27 6.28
N GLY A 55 -5.70 -12.12 6.94
CA GLY A 55 -5.53 -12.04 8.39
C GLY A 55 -4.08 -12.01 8.85
N GLY A 56 -3.11 -12.11 7.93
CA GLY A 56 -1.70 -12.08 8.30
C GLY A 56 -1.20 -10.69 8.61
N GLU A 57 -0.16 -10.62 9.42
CA GLU A 57 0.39 -9.34 9.86
C GLU A 57 1.25 -8.70 8.79
N PHE A 58 1.07 -7.39 8.62
CA PHE A 58 1.93 -6.56 7.78
C PHE A 58 2.34 -5.36 8.61
N HIS A 59 3.56 -5.37 9.10
CA HIS A 59 4.02 -4.36 10.07
C HIS A 59 5.30 -3.72 9.55
N THR A 60 5.26 -2.42 9.33
CA THR A 60 6.43 -1.67 8.90
C THR A 60 6.79 -0.60 9.90
N LEU A 61 8.10 -0.32 9.99
CA LEU A 61 8.63 0.77 10.79
C LEU A 61 9.41 1.67 9.85
N MET A 62 8.97 2.91 9.71
CA MET A 62 9.67 3.89 8.89
C MET A 62 10.47 4.82 9.78
N ARG A 63 11.69 5.15 9.36
CA ARG A 63 12.57 6.04 10.10
C ARG A 63 13.02 7.19 9.22
N GLY A 64 12.92 8.40 9.76
CA GLY A 64 13.37 9.61 9.08
C GLY A 64 14.80 9.96 9.44
N PRO A 65 15.40 10.89 8.67
CA PRO A 65 16.81 11.28 8.86
C PRO A 65 17.07 12.06 10.16
N GLY A 66 16.04 12.65 10.75
CA GLY A 66 16.17 13.39 12.00
C GLY A 66 15.80 12.62 13.24
N GLY A 67 15.73 11.31 13.15
CA GLY A 67 15.32 10.46 14.29
C GLY A 67 13.83 10.24 14.39
N GLU A 68 13.06 10.72 13.41
CA GLU A 68 11.61 10.46 13.38
C GLU A 68 11.35 8.99 13.12
N SER A 69 10.22 8.50 13.61
CA SER A 69 9.79 7.14 13.31
C SER A 69 8.27 7.07 13.17
N SER A 70 7.83 6.12 12.37
CA SER A 70 6.40 5.87 12.16
C SER A 70 6.20 4.36 12.20
N ASP A 71 5.48 3.90 13.22
CA ASP A 71 5.20 2.48 13.44
C ASP A 71 3.83 2.16 12.88
N ASN A 72 3.79 1.28 11.87
CA ASN A 72 2.58 1.02 11.10
C ASN A 72 2.23 -0.46 11.10
N PRO A 73 1.57 -0.95 12.13
CA PRO A 73 1.01 -2.31 12.12
C PRO A 73 -0.20 -2.36 11.19
N GLY A 74 -0.42 -3.50 10.61
CA GLY A 74 -1.53 -3.69 9.69
C GLY A 74 -1.82 -5.16 9.44
N CYS A 75 -2.75 -5.40 8.53
CA CYS A 75 -3.26 -6.74 8.26
C CYS A 75 -3.56 -6.90 6.78
N PHE A 76 -3.17 -8.02 6.21
CA PHE A 76 -3.60 -8.39 4.86
C PHE A 76 -5.06 -8.86 4.90
N LEU A 77 -5.82 -8.45 3.92
CA LEU A 77 -7.24 -8.84 3.82
C LEU A 77 -7.47 -9.84 2.69
N GLU A 78 -6.85 -9.64 1.54
CA GLU A 78 -7.05 -10.51 0.39
C GLU A 78 -5.77 -10.61 -0.41
N ILE A 79 -5.45 -11.81 -0.86
CA ILE A 79 -4.29 -12.05 -1.73
C ILE A 79 -4.75 -12.90 -2.90
N VAL A 80 -4.77 -12.31 -4.09
CA VAL A 80 -5.03 -13.02 -5.34
C VAL A 80 -3.73 -12.94 -6.14
N PRO A 81 -2.95 -14.02 -6.23
CA PRO A 81 -1.60 -13.96 -6.80
C PRO A 81 -1.56 -13.27 -8.16
N GLN A 82 -0.68 -12.29 -8.27
CA GLN A 82 -0.44 -11.49 -9.47
C GLN A 82 -1.64 -10.70 -9.96
N GLU A 83 -2.72 -10.61 -9.18
CA GLU A 83 -3.92 -9.87 -9.59
C GLU A 83 -4.31 -8.78 -8.59
N ARG A 84 -4.38 -9.12 -7.30
CA ARG A 84 -4.89 -8.17 -6.32
C ARG A 84 -4.32 -8.43 -4.94
N LEU A 85 -3.97 -7.35 -4.26
CA LEU A 85 -3.50 -7.38 -2.89
C LEU A 85 -4.25 -6.31 -2.12
N VAL A 86 -4.90 -6.70 -1.00
CA VAL A 86 -5.64 -5.76 -0.16
C VAL A 86 -5.08 -5.83 1.25
N MET A 87 -4.81 -4.67 1.83
CA MET A 87 -4.32 -4.56 3.20
C MET A 87 -4.92 -3.35 3.89
N THR A 88 -4.90 -3.34 5.21
CA THR A 88 -5.45 -2.23 5.98
C THR A 88 -4.63 -1.97 7.23
N THR A 89 -4.58 -0.71 7.66
CA THR A 89 -4.01 -0.34 8.96
C THR A 89 -5.06 -0.33 10.07
N MET A 90 -6.32 -0.57 9.73
CA MET A 90 -7.42 -0.55 10.71
C MET A 90 -7.61 -1.89 11.42
N LEU A 91 -6.89 -2.91 11.01
CA LEU A 91 -6.84 -4.21 11.65
C LEU A 91 -5.38 -4.60 11.83
N THR A 92 -5.11 -5.45 12.84
CA THR A 92 -3.81 -6.07 13.01
C THR A 92 -3.96 -7.57 12.82
N ALA A 93 -2.91 -8.35 13.13
CA ALA A 93 -2.92 -9.79 12.89
C ALA A 93 -4.22 -10.44 13.38
N ASP A 94 -4.71 -11.39 12.61
CA ASP A 94 -5.92 -12.17 12.90
C ASP A 94 -7.18 -11.30 12.99
N TRP A 95 -7.25 -10.26 12.16
CA TRP A 95 -8.43 -9.40 12.02
C TRP A 95 -8.77 -8.60 13.27
N ARG A 96 -7.81 -8.36 14.14
CA ARG A 96 -8.03 -7.59 15.38
C ARG A 96 -8.23 -6.12 15.03
N PRO A 97 -9.35 -5.52 15.44
CA PRO A 97 -9.55 -4.09 15.24
C PRO A 97 -8.45 -3.28 15.92
N ALA A 98 -7.98 -2.26 15.23
CA ALA A 98 -6.88 -1.44 15.70
C ALA A 98 -7.25 0.03 15.63
N THR A 99 -6.65 0.81 16.53
CA THR A 99 -6.72 2.26 16.47
C THR A 99 -5.38 2.75 15.93
N THR A 100 -5.44 3.57 14.90
CA THR A 100 -4.23 4.07 14.27
C THR A 100 -4.38 5.56 13.97
N PRO A 101 -3.30 6.34 14.12
CA PRO A 101 -3.37 7.76 13.76
C PRO A 101 -3.53 7.97 12.26
N PHE A 102 -3.26 6.95 11.45
CA PHE A 102 -3.39 7.06 10.01
C PHE A 102 -4.09 5.82 9.46
N ALA A 103 -5.43 5.91 9.38
CA ALA A 103 -6.26 4.80 8.95
C ALA A 103 -6.39 4.77 7.43
N MET A 104 -6.07 3.63 6.83
CA MET A 104 -6.25 3.44 5.39
C MET A 104 -6.44 1.98 5.05
N THR A 105 -7.12 1.73 3.93
CA THR A 105 -7.21 0.40 3.32
C THR A 105 -6.70 0.54 1.89
N VAL A 106 -5.78 -0.33 1.50
CA VAL A 106 -5.10 -0.26 0.21
C VAL A 106 -5.52 -1.43 -0.65
N ILE A 107 -5.95 -1.12 -1.87
CA ILE A 107 -6.29 -2.14 -2.87
C ILE A 107 -5.34 -1.92 -4.04
N VAL A 108 -4.47 -2.90 -4.29
CA VAL A 108 -3.52 -2.86 -5.40
C VAL A 108 -3.90 -3.93 -6.39
N THR A 109 -4.02 -3.54 -7.66
CA THR A 109 -4.35 -4.48 -8.72
C THR A 109 -3.29 -4.46 -9.81
N PHE A 110 -3.10 -5.61 -10.44
CA PHE A 110 -2.13 -5.81 -11.51
C PHE A 110 -2.85 -6.51 -12.66
N ALA A 111 -2.76 -5.96 -13.86
CA ALA A 111 -3.40 -6.54 -15.02
C ALA A 111 -2.48 -6.43 -16.23
N ASP A 112 -2.39 -7.50 -17.02
CA ASP A 112 -1.64 -7.45 -18.26
C ASP A 112 -2.28 -6.45 -19.21
N GLU A 113 -1.45 -5.61 -19.83
CA GLU A 113 -1.92 -4.64 -20.81
C GLU A 113 -0.83 -4.46 -21.85
N GLY A 114 -1.08 -4.94 -23.07
CA GLY A 114 -0.05 -4.94 -24.09
C GLY A 114 1.11 -5.80 -23.64
N SER A 115 2.33 -5.28 -23.75
CA SER A 115 3.55 -5.98 -23.31
C SER A 115 3.90 -5.64 -21.86
N GLY A 116 3.09 -4.83 -21.19
CA GLY A 116 3.37 -4.38 -19.82
C GLY A 116 2.28 -4.75 -18.85
N CYS A 117 2.19 -3.97 -17.80
CA CYS A 117 1.25 -4.21 -16.72
C CYS A 117 0.56 -2.91 -16.31
N ARG A 118 -0.77 -2.93 -16.22
CA ARG A 118 -1.52 -1.84 -15.62
C ARG A 118 -1.49 -2.02 -14.11
N TYR A 119 -0.80 -1.11 -13.42
CA TYR A 119 -0.69 -1.07 -11.99
C TYR A 119 -1.64 -0.02 -11.45
N THR A 120 -2.54 -0.40 -10.55
CA THR A 120 -3.48 0.53 -9.93
C THR A 120 -3.41 0.38 -8.44
N ALA A 121 -3.20 1.49 -7.74
CA ALA A 121 -3.25 1.52 -6.28
C ALA A 121 -4.38 2.46 -5.88
N ARG A 122 -5.34 1.92 -5.14
CA ARG A 122 -6.46 2.69 -4.63
C ARG A 122 -6.41 2.64 -3.12
N VAL A 123 -6.40 3.82 -2.50
CA VAL A 123 -6.29 3.92 -1.06
C VAL A 123 -7.56 4.55 -0.51
N LEU A 124 -8.24 3.83 0.35
CA LEU A 124 -9.49 4.24 0.96
C LEU A 124 -9.21 4.79 2.36
N HIS A 125 -9.86 5.90 2.71
CA HIS A 125 -9.68 6.54 4.01
C HIS A 125 -11.04 6.63 4.70
N PRO A 126 -11.07 6.72 6.05
CA PRO A 126 -12.35 6.78 6.77
C PRO A 126 -13.05 8.13 6.61
N ASP A 127 -12.31 9.19 6.26
CA ASP A 127 -12.89 10.53 6.13
C ASP A 127 -12.02 11.37 5.20
N ASP A 128 -12.54 12.54 4.85
CA ASP A 128 -11.87 13.48 3.96
C ASP A 128 -10.59 14.03 4.58
N ALA A 129 -10.58 14.24 5.89
CA ALA A 129 -9.41 14.79 6.56
C ALA A 129 -8.21 13.86 6.47
N THR A 130 -8.43 12.55 6.65
CA THR A 130 -7.35 11.56 6.51
C THR A 130 -6.87 11.47 5.07
N ARG A 131 -7.79 11.51 4.11
CA ARG A 131 -7.42 11.50 2.69
C ARG A 131 -6.56 12.72 2.37
N GLU A 132 -6.96 13.89 2.83
CA GLU A 132 -6.21 15.12 2.60
C GLU A 132 -4.81 15.07 3.22
N GLN A 133 -4.71 14.53 4.41
CA GLN A 133 -3.43 14.34 5.08
C GLN A 133 -2.51 13.44 4.25
N HIS A 134 -3.03 12.34 3.73
CA HIS A 134 -2.24 11.42 2.91
C HIS A 134 -1.78 12.09 1.62
N GLU A 135 -2.65 12.87 1.00
CA GLU A 135 -2.30 13.60 -0.21
C GLU A 135 -1.18 14.61 0.03
N GLN A 136 -1.24 15.33 1.16
CA GLN A 136 -0.22 16.30 1.54
C GLN A 136 1.09 15.65 1.95
N MET A 137 1.05 14.40 2.36
CA MET A 137 2.26 13.63 2.68
C MET A 137 2.97 13.11 1.43
N GLY A 138 2.47 13.43 0.23
CA GLY A 138 3.12 13.02 -1.00
C GLY A 138 2.57 11.73 -1.57
N PHE A 139 1.25 11.54 -1.52
CA PHE A 139 0.64 10.32 -2.02
C PHE A 139 1.06 9.99 -3.45
N TYR A 140 0.94 10.98 -4.35
CA TYR A 140 1.20 10.72 -5.77
C TYR A 140 2.65 10.39 -6.04
N GLU A 141 3.58 11.03 -5.33
CA GLU A 141 5.00 10.74 -5.47
C GLU A 141 5.35 9.38 -4.87
N GLY A 142 4.82 9.11 -3.67
CA GLY A 142 5.14 7.88 -2.95
C GLY A 142 4.61 6.62 -3.62
N TRP A 143 3.41 6.69 -4.20
CA TRP A 143 2.79 5.53 -4.84
C TRP A 143 3.15 5.38 -6.31
N ASN A 144 3.83 6.36 -6.88
CA ASN A 144 4.31 6.30 -8.25
C ASN A 144 5.71 5.69 -8.27
N ILE A 145 5.81 4.47 -7.82
CA ILE A 145 7.08 3.77 -7.69
C ILE A 145 7.38 2.98 -8.94
N VAL A 146 8.50 2.37 -8.99
CA VAL A 146 9.03 1.59 -10.10
C VAL A 146 9.23 2.43 -11.34
#